data_ef5e8610dfdd8129e11c15e3067ea6dc
#
_entry.id   ef5e8610dfdd8129e11c15e3067ea6dc
#
_cell.length_a   1.000
_cell.length_b   1.000
_cell.length_c   1.000
_cell.angle_alpha   90.00
_cell.angle_beta   90.00
_cell.angle_gamma   90.00
#
_symmetry.space_group_name_H-M   'P 1'
#
loop_
_entity.id
_entity.type
_entity.pdbx_description
1 polymer ?
#
loop_
_entity_poly.entity_id
_entity_poly.type
_entity_poly.pdbx_seq_one_letter_code
_entity_poly.pdbx_strand_id
1 'polypeptide(L)'
;MAISDLLSDNLRSEIDICNNLENDDQYINKELNSLLPILKKQKDLSDIPKRNQLLIEIYKTKELTSLFVFTLDGKFVNEGIAFLWALRFANKKQSTFSISANDFGFSLTTSENYDFSIIEKEFSYFIENRNLEEDLENAINFSELTKRRFKNIAQISGLVNQNNPTKTKSSSQLQISSSLFYDVFTRYEEDHLLIKQAHEEVKEYQLENKRITNSLERLSNLKIILNETKTPSPFAFPLL
;
A
#
# COMPACT_ATOMS: atom_id res chain seq x y z
N MET A 1 2.96 13.58 -3.10
CA MET A 1 2.16 13.49 -4.32
C MET A 1 2.26 12.04 -4.79
N ALA A 2 1.14 11.34 -4.96
CA ALA A 2 1.17 9.95 -5.38
C ALA A 2 1.66 9.83 -6.83
N ILE A 3 2.38 8.75 -7.15
CA ILE A 3 2.84 8.46 -8.51
C ILE A 3 1.61 8.25 -9.42
N SER A 4 1.58 8.90 -10.59
CA SER A 4 0.54 8.71 -11.60
C SER A 4 0.74 7.40 -12.36
N ASP A 5 -0.31 6.87 -13.01
CA ASP A 5 -0.23 5.63 -13.81
C ASP A 5 0.82 5.73 -14.91
N LEU A 6 0.93 6.89 -15.57
CA LEU A 6 1.94 7.13 -16.61
C LEU A 6 3.37 7.03 -16.06
N LEU A 7 3.60 7.59 -14.86
CA LEU A 7 4.91 7.53 -14.22
C LEU A 7 5.23 6.10 -13.76
N SER A 8 4.22 5.37 -13.27
CA SER A 8 4.34 3.95 -12.91
C SER A 8 4.72 3.07 -14.12
N ASP A 9 4.09 3.30 -15.29
CA ASP A 9 4.41 2.59 -16.52
C ASP A 9 5.80 2.89 -17.04
N ASN A 10 6.21 4.15 -16.99
CA ASN A 10 7.58 4.55 -17.34
C ASN A 10 8.59 3.91 -16.41
N LEU A 11 8.35 3.92 -15.10
CA LEU A 11 9.27 3.30 -14.12
C LEU A 11 9.44 1.79 -14.37
N ARG A 12 8.35 1.06 -14.63
CA ARG A 12 8.40 -0.36 -14.99
C ARG A 12 9.21 -0.61 -16.26
N SER A 13 9.06 0.27 -17.25
CA SER A 13 9.81 0.19 -18.51
C SER A 13 11.31 0.44 -18.31
N GLU A 14 11.67 1.43 -17.50
CA GLU A 14 13.06 1.74 -17.19
C GLU A 14 13.75 0.64 -16.39
N ILE A 15 13.05 0.03 -15.42
CA ILE A 15 13.56 -1.11 -14.66
C ILE A 15 13.78 -2.33 -15.59
N ASP A 16 12.88 -2.59 -16.54
CA ASP A 16 13.02 -3.67 -17.51
C ASP A 16 14.22 -3.44 -18.45
N ILE A 17 14.42 -2.19 -18.89
CA ILE A 17 15.62 -1.82 -19.66
C ILE A 17 16.88 -2.09 -18.84
N CYS A 18 16.93 -1.64 -17.60
CA CYS A 18 18.08 -1.87 -16.71
C CYS A 18 18.36 -3.36 -16.47
N ASN A 19 17.33 -4.20 -16.42
CA ASN A 19 17.49 -5.64 -16.24
C ASN A 19 18.10 -6.34 -17.48
N ASN A 20 17.89 -5.76 -18.66
CA ASN A 20 18.36 -6.32 -19.93
C ASN A 20 19.76 -5.79 -20.35
N LEU A 21 20.30 -4.79 -19.63
CA LEU A 21 21.63 -4.25 -19.94
C LEU A 21 22.71 -5.19 -19.42
N GLU A 22 23.50 -5.75 -20.34
CA GLU A 22 24.78 -6.36 -20.03
C GLU A 22 25.81 -5.27 -19.68
N ASN A 23 26.78 -5.59 -18.84
CA ASN A 23 27.63 -4.74 -18.01
C ASN A 23 28.38 -3.54 -18.67
N ASP A 24 28.20 -3.23 -19.96
CA ASP A 24 29.03 -2.25 -20.69
C ASP A 24 28.27 -1.19 -21.54
N ASP A 25 26.94 -1.15 -21.51
CA ASP A 25 26.21 -0.20 -22.34
C ASP A 25 26.10 1.19 -21.72
N GLN A 26 26.83 2.16 -22.31
CA GLN A 26 26.85 3.59 -21.96
C GLN A 26 25.53 4.33 -22.28
N TYR A 27 24.44 3.65 -22.53
CA TYR A 27 23.16 4.25 -22.93
C TYR A 27 22.21 4.56 -21.78
N ILE A 28 22.68 4.48 -20.57
CA ILE A 28 21.83 4.73 -19.40
C ILE A 28 21.83 6.21 -19.08
N ASN A 29 20.64 6.76 -18.88
CA ASN A 29 20.43 8.07 -18.29
C ASN A 29 21.26 8.20 -17.00
N LYS A 30 21.84 9.39 -16.72
CA LYS A 30 22.70 9.61 -15.53
C LYS A 30 22.02 9.21 -14.23
N GLU A 31 20.70 9.38 -14.15
CA GLU A 31 19.90 9.00 -13.00
C GLU A 31 19.86 7.47 -12.82
N LEU A 32 19.68 6.72 -13.91
CA LEU A 32 19.71 5.25 -13.87
C LEU A 32 21.08 4.69 -13.53
N ASN A 33 22.15 5.33 -13.98
CA ASN A 33 23.51 4.94 -13.61
C ASN A 33 23.73 4.98 -12.09
N SER A 34 23.11 5.92 -11.39
CA SER A 34 23.21 6.00 -9.92
C SER A 34 22.45 4.87 -9.21
N LEU A 35 21.46 4.26 -9.87
CA LEU A 35 20.68 3.13 -9.35
C LEU A 35 21.32 1.76 -9.63
N LEU A 36 22.24 1.67 -10.59
CA LEU A 36 22.86 0.38 -10.96
C LEU A 36 23.47 -0.40 -9.78
N PRO A 37 24.16 0.23 -8.78
CA PRO A 37 24.69 -0.51 -7.64
C PRO A 37 23.58 -1.16 -6.80
N ILE A 38 22.42 -0.46 -6.66
CA ILE A 38 21.25 -0.94 -5.94
C ILE A 38 20.60 -2.10 -6.71
N LEU A 39 20.45 -1.96 -8.04
CA LEU A 39 19.88 -2.99 -8.88
C LEU A 39 20.77 -4.24 -8.93
N LYS A 40 22.10 -4.09 -9.02
CA LYS A 40 23.03 -5.23 -8.91
C LYS A 40 22.85 -5.96 -7.58
N LYS A 41 22.78 -5.22 -6.47
CA LYS A 41 22.59 -5.80 -5.15
C LYS A 41 21.20 -6.48 -5.02
N GLN A 42 20.16 -5.91 -5.64
CA GLN A 42 18.85 -6.53 -5.74
C GLN A 42 18.91 -7.87 -6.46
N LYS A 43 19.59 -7.92 -7.61
CA LYS A 43 19.79 -9.15 -8.41
C LYS A 43 20.60 -10.22 -7.68
N ASP A 44 21.57 -9.82 -6.85
CA ASP A 44 22.38 -10.75 -6.04
C ASP A 44 21.58 -11.37 -4.89
N LEU A 45 20.60 -10.66 -4.32
CA LEU A 45 19.84 -11.10 -3.14
C LEU A 45 18.48 -11.70 -3.51
N SER A 46 17.90 -11.30 -4.64
CA SER A 46 16.60 -11.72 -5.11
C SER A 46 16.54 -11.68 -6.64
N ASP A 47 15.61 -10.90 -7.19
CA ASP A 47 15.44 -10.75 -8.62
C ASP A 47 15.06 -9.31 -8.99
N ILE A 48 15.14 -8.95 -10.26
CA ILE A 48 14.59 -7.72 -10.82
C ILE A 48 13.49 -8.14 -11.81
N PRO A 49 12.21 -7.77 -11.54
CA PRO A 49 11.12 -8.22 -12.37
C PRO A 49 11.17 -7.57 -13.76
N LYS A 50 10.87 -8.34 -14.79
CA LYS A 50 10.61 -7.82 -16.13
C LYS A 50 9.22 -7.17 -16.17
N ARG A 51 8.94 -6.43 -17.25
CA ARG A 51 7.66 -5.72 -17.41
C ARG A 51 6.42 -6.63 -17.28
N ASN A 52 6.52 -7.90 -17.67
CA ASN A 52 5.45 -8.90 -17.60
C ASN A 52 5.53 -9.78 -16.34
N GLN A 53 6.27 -9.36 -15.32
CA GLN A 53 6.49 -10.13 -14.11
C GLN A 53 6.12 -9.31 -12.87
N LEU A 54 5.65 -10.00 -11.84
CA LEU A 54 5.43 -9.47 -10.49
C LEU A 54 6.43 -10.13 -9.54
N LEU A 55 7.31 -9.35 -8.96
CA LEU A 55 8.22 -9.84 -7.92
C LEU A 55 7.49 -9.83 -6.57
N ILE A 56 7.56 -10.97 -5.91
CA ILE A 56 7.09 -11.17 -4.54
C ILE A 56 8.24 -11.79 -3.76
N GLU A 57 8.55 -11.23 -2.58
CA GLU A 57 9.60 -11.74 -1.71
C GLU A 57 9.02 -12.16 -0.37
N ILE A 58 9.46 -13.29 0.14
CA ILE A 58 9.14 -13.76 1.49
C ILE A 58 10.43 -13.69 2.32
N TYR A 59 10.36 -12.99 3.43
CA TYR A 59 11.43 -12.91 4.40
C TYR A 59 10.97 -13.44 5.74
N LYS A 60 11.71 -14.42 6.26
CA LYS A 60 11.38 -15.08 7.54
C LYS A 60 12.51 -14.88 8.55
N THR A 61 12.14 -14.44 9.72
CA THR A 61 12.99 -14.44 10.92
C THR A 61 12.44 -15.41 11.95
N LYS A 62 13.06 -15.46 13.11
CA LYS A 62 12.53 -16.25 14.25
C LYS A 62 11.23 -15.66 14.81
N GLU A 63 11.01 -14.37 14.64
CA GLU A 63 9.93 -13.62 15.28
C GLU A 63 8.86 -13.15 14.29
N LEU A 64 9.23 -12.95 13.03
CA LEU A 64 8.37 -12.33 12.03
C LEU A 64 8.45 -13.07 10.69
N THR A 65 7.32 -13.13 10.01
CA THR A 65 7.24 -13.51 8.60
C THR A 65 6.68 -12.33 7.82
N SER A 66 7.40 -11.88 6.79
CA SER A 66 7.04 -10.74 5.95
C SER A 66 6.92 -11.15 4.49
N LEU A 67 5.86 -10.67 3.85
CA LEU A 67 5.64 -10.73 2.41
C LEU A 67 5.86 -9.33 1.85
N PHE A 68 6.67 -9.19 0.81
CA PHE A 68 6.87 -7.96 0.06
C PHE A 68 6.37 -8.14 -1.36
N VAL A 69 5.63 -7.17 -1.88
CA VAL A 69 5.04 -7.21 -3.23
C VAL A 69 5.36 -5.91 -3.94
N PHE A 70 6.00 -5.99 -5.10
CA PHE A 70 6.51 -4.81 -5.83
C PHE A 70 5.66 -4.56 -7.08
N THR A 71 4.55 -3.84 -6.91
CA THR A 71 3.58 -3.52 -7.97
C THR A 71 3.97 -2.29 -8.79
N LEU A 72 4.68 -1.33 -8.17
CA LEU A 72 5.06 -0.02 -8.72
C LEU A 72 3.84 0.87 -9.12
N ASP A 73 2.73 0.76 -8.39
CA ASP A 73 1.46 1.44 -8.73
C ASP A 73 1.18 2.71 -7.94
N GLY A 74 2.13 3.11 -7.07
CA GLY A 74 1.98 4.27 -6.20
C GLY A 74 1.35 3.93 -4.86
N LYS A 75 1.66 4.75 -3.85
CA LYS A 75 1.39 4.46 -2.44
C LYS A 75 -0.06 4.10 -2.14
N PHE A 76 -1.04 4.89 -2.64
CA PHE A 76 -2.45 4.68 -2.29
C PHE A 76 -3.01 3.40 -2.90
N VAL A 77 -2.64 3.08 -4.14
CA VAL A 77 -3.02 1.83 -4.80
C VAL A 77 -2.39 0.64 -4.06
N ASN A 78 -1.10 0.74 -3.73
CA ASN A 78 -0.39 -0.29 -2.99
C ASN A 78 -0.98 -0.52 -1.60
N GLU A 79 -1.37 0.54 -0.90
CA GLU A 79 -2.03 0.46 0.41
C GLU A 79 -3.39 -0.23 0.30
N GLY A 80 -4.21 0.12 -0.70
CA GLY A 80 -5.50 -0.53 -0.95
C GLY A 80 -5.36 -2.02 -1.28
N ILE A 81 -4.41 -2.40 -2.15
CA ILE A 81 -4.13 -3.80 -2.47
C ILE A 81 -3.60 -4.54 -1.23
N ALA A 82 -2.77 -3.90 -0.41
CA ALA A 82 -2.25 -4.49 0.83
C ALA A 82 -3.36 -4.81 1.83
N PHE A 83 -4.34 -3.92 2.02
CA PHE A 83 -5.51 -4.19 2.85
C PHE A 83 -6.33 -5.35 2.31
N LEU A 84 -6.60 -5.37 1.00
CA LEU A 84 -7.32 -6.45 0.34
C LEU A 84 -6.62 -7.80 0.53
N TRP A 85 -5.31 -7.85 0.32
CA TRP A 85 -4.55 -9.08 0.49
C TRP A 85 -4.46 -9.53 1.94
N ALA A 86 -4.30 -8.59 2.89
CA ALA A 86 -4.32 -8.90 4.31
C ALA A 86 -5.65 -9.57 4.73
N LEU A 87 -6.80 -9.02 4.27
CA LEU A 87 -8.12 -9.63 4.47
C LEU A 87 -8.18 -11.04 3.87
N ARG A 88 -7.73 -11.21 2.63
CA ARG A 88 -7.78 -12.48 1.92
C ARG A 88 -6.88 -13.54 2.56
N PHE A 89 -5.70 -13.16 3.05
CA PHE A 89 -4.85 -14.04 3.85
C PHE A 89 -5.51 -14.39 5.19
N ALA A 90 -6.10 -13.41 5.89
CA ALA A 90 -6.81 -13.65 7.14
C ALA A 90 -8.01 -14.60 6.97
N ASN A 91 -8.71 -14.54 5.84
CA ASN A 91 -9.80 -15.47 5.49
C ASN A 91 -9.31 -16.90 5.24
N LYS A 92 -8.06 -17.09 4.78
CA LYS A 92 -7.47 -18.43 4.60
C LYS A 92 -7.03 -19.04 5.92
N LYS A 93 -6.39 -18.24 6.74
CA LYS A 93 -5.96 -18.62 8.09
C LYS A 93 -6.04 -17.36 8.96
N GLN A 94 -6.82 -17.42 10.03
CA GLN A 94 -6.98 -16.32 10.97
C GLN A 94 -5.61 -15.87 11.48
N SER A 95 -5.23 -14.64 11.13
CA SER A 95 -3.94 -14.03 11.45
C SER A 95 -4.06 -12.51 11.37
N THR A 96 -3.21 -11.82 12.11
CA THR A 96 -3.10 -10.35 12.08
C THR A 96 -1.88 -9.92 11.28
N PHE A 97 -2.03 -8.89 10.45
CA PHE A 97 -0.95 -8.39 9.62
C PHE A 97 -0.69 -6.90 9.88
N SER A 98 0.57 -6.55 10.08
CA SER A 98 1.01 -5.17 9.97
C SER A 98 1.24 -4.84 8.49
N ILE A 99 0.78 -3.68 8.06
CA ILE A 99 0.83 -3.23 6.66
C ILE A 99 1.77 -2.03 6.56
N SER A 100 2.69 -2.07 5.60
CA SER A 100 3.47 -0.92 5.17
C SER A 100 3.34 -0.79 3.65
N ALA A 101 3.20 0.44 3.14
CA ALA A 101 3.11 0.70 1.71
C ALA A 101 3.84 1.98 1.33
N ASN A 102 4.48 1.95 0.17
CA ASN A 102 5.11 3.09 -0.47
C ASN A 102 4.77 3.12 -1.97
N ASP A 103 5.38 4.01 -2.73
CA ASP A 103 5.09 4.13 -4.17
C ASP A 103 5.52 2.91 -4.99
N PHE A 104 6.43 2.09 -4.47
CA PHE A 104 7.00 0.96 -5.20
C PHE A 104 6.32 -0.38 -4.91
N GLY A 105 5.67 -0.49 -3.75
CA GLY A 105 5.04 -1.74 -3.34
C GLY A 105 4.49 -1.68 -1.92
N PHE A 106 4.22 -2.85 -1.37
CA PHE A 106 3.72 -3.00 0.00
C PHE A 106 4.30 -4.23 0.69
N SER A 107 4.19 -4.25 2.02
CA SER A 107 4.50 -5.43 2.82
C SER A 107 3.36 -5.81 3.75
N LEU A 108 3.24 -7.12 3.98
CA LEU A 108 2.41 -7.73 5.03
C LEU A 108 3.32 -8.48 5.99
N THR A 109 3.31 -8.09 7.25
CA THR A 109 4.17 -8.70 8.27
C THR A 109 3.32 -9.26 9.40
N THR A 110 3.60 -10.48 9.83
CA THR A 110 2.95 -11.12 10.97
C THR A 110 3.99 -11.75 11.90
N SER A 111 3.68 -11.79 13.20
CA SER A 111 4.47 -12.52 14.21
C SER A 111 4.18 -14.02 14.22
N GLU A 112 3.20 -14.47 13.44
CA GLU A 112 2.87 -15.87 13.31
C GLU A 112 3.72 -16.54 12.24
N ASN A 113 3.92 -17.85 12.36
CA ASN A 113 4.47 -18.63 11.26
C ASN A 113 3.38 -18.82 10.19
N TYR A 114 3.35 -17.90 9.24
CA TYR A 114 2.40 -17.87 8.13
C TYR A 114 3.05 -18.33 6.84
N ASP A 115 2.35 -19.21 6.12
CA ASP A 115 2.82 -19.69 4.81
C ASP A 115 2.27 -18.81 3.69
N PHE A 116 3.04 -17.81 3.29
CA PHE A 116 2.69 -16.94 2.17
C PHE A 116 2.86 -17.61 0.79
N SER A 117 3.49 -18.79 0.71
CA SER A 117 3.68 -19.47 -0.59
C SER A 117 2.37 -19.92 -1.23
N ILE A 118 1.27 -19.93 -0.48
CA ILE A 118 -0.08 -20.19 -0.99
C ILE A 118 -0.45 -19.24 -2.14
N ILE A 119 0.14 -18.04 -2.20
CA ILE A 119 -0.12 -17.06 -3.24
C ILE A 119 0.25 -17.59 -4.64
N GLU A 120 1.28 -18.42 -4.74
CA GLU A 120 1.71 -18.99 -6.01
C GLU A 120 0.65 -19.93 -6.61
N LYS A 121 -0.08 -20.63 -5.75
CA LYS A 121 -1.12 -21.59 -6.15
C LYS A 121 -2.50 -20.92 -6.34
N GLU A 122 -2.78 -19.89 -5.56
CA GLU A 122 -4.11 -19.28 -5.48
C GLU A 122 -4.09 -17.81 -5.88
N PHE A 123 -3.18 -17.39 -6.74
CA PHE A 123 -3.01 -15.99 -7.13
C PHE A 123 -4.31 -15.35 -7.64
N SER A 124 -5.11 -16.10 -8.41
CA SER A 124 -6.41 -15.65 -8.92
C SER A 124 -7.35 -15.16 -7.81
N TYR A 125 -7.31 -15.81 -6.63
CA TYR A 125 -8.10 -15.38 -5.48
C TYR A 125 -7.61 -14.03 -4.94
N PHE A 126 -6.29 -13.78 -4.93
CA PHE A 126 -5.73 -12.54 -4.40
C PHE A 126 -5.94 -11.32 -5.32
N ILE A 127 -6.24 -11.54 -6.60
CA ILE A 127 -6.46 -10.47 -7.59
C ILE A 127 -7.92 -10.35 -8.05
N GLU A 128 -8.83 -11.17 -7.52
CA GLU A 128 -10.25 -11.11 -7.87
C GLU A 128 -10.84 -9.73 -7.53
N ASN A 129 -11.67 -9.16 -8.43
CA ASN A 129 -12.24 -7.83 -8.27
C ASN A 129 -13.78 -7.78 -8.23
N ARG A 130 -14.46 -8.96 -8.15
CA ARG A 130 -15.93 -9.04 -8.24
C ARG A 130 -16.66 -8.25 -7.16
N ASN A 131 -16.15 -8.26 -5.92
CA ASN A 131 -16.73 -7.58 -4.76
C ASN A 131 -15.72 -6.62 -4.14
N LEU A 132 -14.93 -5.93 -4.98
CA LEU A 132 -13.78 -5.14 -4.52
C LEU A 132 -14.15 -4.06 -3.51
N GLU A 133 -15.24 -3.33 -3.71
CA GLU A 133 -15.66 -2.27 -2.79
C GLU A 133 -16.02 -2.84 -1.41
N GLU A 134 -16.80 -3.89 -1.36
CA GLU A 134 -17.19 -4.57 -0.11
C GLU A 134 -15.95 -5.18 0.58
N ASP A 135 -15.08 -5.84 -0.17
CA ASP A 135 -13.83 -6.40 0.34
C ASP A 135 -12.93 -5.30 0.92
N LEU A 136 -12.80 -4.16 0.25
CA LEU A 136 -12.01 -3.04 0.73
C LEU A 136 -12.64 -2.38 1.97
N GLU A 137 -13.95 -2.18 2.00
CA GLU A 137 -14.64 -1.67 3.18
C GLU A 137 -14.46 -2.59 4.39
N ASN A 138 -14.50 -3.90 4.18
CA ASN A 138 -14.25 -4.91 5.22
C ASN A 138 -12.77 -5.02 5.62
N ALA A 139 -11.86 -4.85 4.67
CA ALA A 139 -10.42 -4.95 4.90
C ALA A 139 -9.86 -3.75 5.68
N ILE A 140 -10.42 -2.58 5.40
CA ILE A 140 -9.99 -1.34 6.00
C ILE A 140 -10.83 -1.14 7.27
N ASN A 141 -10.18 -0.75 8.37
CA ASN A 141 -10.90 -0.12 9.46
C ASN A 141 -11.38 1.26 8.97
N PHE A 142 -12.42 1.23 8.12
CA PHE A 142 -12.97 2.39 7.44
C PHE A 142 -13.32 3.50 8.45
N SER A 143 -13.78 3.11 9.62
CA SER A 143 -14.08 4.01 10.73
C SER A 143 -12.82 4.78 11.18
N GLU A 144 -11.68 4.12 11.29
CA GLU A 144 -10.44 4.78 11.74
C GLU A 144 -9.88 5.75 10.69
N LEU A 145 -9.93 5.38 9.41
CA LEU A 145 -9.55 6.28 8.32
C LEU A 145 -10.48 7.48 8.23
N THR A 146 -11.77 7.26 8.35
CA THR A 146 -12.77 8.33 8.36
C THR A 146 -12.57 9.27 9.55
N LYS A 147 -12.26 8.76 10.73
CA LYS A 147 -11.90 9.59 11.90
C LYS A 147 -10.68 10.47 11.64
N ARG A 148 -9.65 9.92 11.01
CA ARG A 148 -8.44 10.70 10.65
C ARG A 148 -8.78 11.79 9.64
N ARG A 149 -9.59 11.47 8.63
CA ARG A 149 -10.02 12.44 7.61
C ARG A 149 -10.93 13.50 8.20
N PHE A 150 -11.87 13.09 9.02
CA PHE A 150 -12.79 13.98 9.75
C PHE A 150 -12.08 15.05 10.55
N LYS A 151 -10.91 14.76 11.11
CA LYS A 151 -10.08 15.78 11.81
C LYS A 151 -9.80 16.98 10.90
N ASN A 152 -9.38 16.74 9.67
CA ASN A 152 -9.06 17.82 8.72
C ASN A 152 -10.33 18.59 8.34
N ILE A 153 -11.43 17.86 8.08
CA ILE A 153 -12.73 18.44 7.76
C ILE A 153 -13.26 19.28 8.94
N ALA A 154 -13.15 18.78 10.16
CA ALA A 154 -13.56 19.50 11.38
C ALA A 154 -12.75 20.78 11.61
N GLN A 155 -11.48 20.80 11.21
CA GLN A 155 -10.66 22.02 11.25
C GLN A 155 -11.08 23.03 10.18
N ILE A 156 -11.27 22.57 8.92
CA ILE A 156 -11.65 23.42 7.79
C ILE A 156 -13.06 24.03 8.01
N SER A 157 -13.98 23.22 8.54
CA SER A 157 -15.35 23.69 8.87
C SER A 157 -15.44 24.60 10.10
N GLY A 158 -14.33 24.77 10.85
CA GLY A 158 -14.31 25.55 12.07
C GLY A 158 -14.91 24.85 13.28
N LEU A 159 -15.31 23.58 13.18
CA LEU A 159 -15.84 22.79 14.29
C LEU A 159 -14.79 22.61 15.39
N VAL A 160 -13.53 22.46 14.99
CA VAL A 160 -12.38 22.35 15.89
C VAL A 160 -11.34 23.41 15.55
N ASN A 161 -11.17 24.40 16.41
CA ASN A 161 -10.18 25.46 16.21
C ASN A 161 -8.81 25.07 16.76
N GLN A 162 -7.78 25.24 15.94
CA GLN A 162 -6.38 25.04 16.31
C GLN A 162 -5.84 26.23 17.10
N ASN A 163 -6.24 27.43 16.73
CA ASN A 163 -5.71 28.68 17.27
C ASN A 163 -6.71 29.33 18.22
N ASN A 164 -6.43 29.31 19.51
CA ASN A 164 -7.01 30.24 20.47
C ASN A 164 -6.02 31.39 20.66
N PRO A 165 -6.48 32.65 20.87
CA PRO A 165 -5.59 33.79 21.07
C PRO A 165 -4.58 33.59 22.24
N THR A 166 -4.88 32.67 23.16
CA THR A 166 -4.07 32.42 24.37
C THR A 166 -3.30 31.09 24.34
N LYS A 167 -3.68 30.11 23.55
CA LYS A 167 -3.02 28.78 23.50
C LYS A 167 -3.28 28.07 22.17
N THR A 168 -2.22 27.61 21.50
CA THR A 168 -2.28 26.70 20.37
C THR A 168 -2.48 25.27 20.86
N LYS A 169 -3.49 24.56 20.36
CA LYS A 169 -3.70 23.15 20.68
C LYS A 169 -2.66 22.29 19.94
N SER A 170 -2.12 21.27 20.62
CA SER A 170 -1.26 20.28 19.99
C SER A 170 -2.03 19.40 18.98
N SER A 171 -1.31 18.76 18.05
CA SER A 171 -1.93 17.83 17.08
C SER A 171 -2.72 16.69 17.77
N SER A 172 -2.22 16.21 18.92
CA SER A 172 -2.90 15.19 19.73
C SER A 172 -4.20 15.68 20.34
N GLN A 173 -4.22 16.92 20.87
CA GLN A 173 -5.45 17.54 21.42
C GLN A 173 -6.50 17.77 20.35
N LEU A 174 -6.09 18.14 19.13
CA LEU A 174 -6.98 18.26 17.98
C LEU A 174 -7.56 16.91 17.57
N GLN A 175 -6.73 15.86 17.58
CA GLN A 175 -7.17 14.50 17.26
C GLN A 175 -8.21 14.01 18.27
N ILE A 176 -7.98 14.20 19.57
CA ILE A 176 -8.93 13.81 20.62
C ILE A 176 -10.26 14.58 20.49
N SER A 177 -10.20 15.90 20.29
CA SER A 177 -11.41 16.72 20.13
C SER A 177 -12.22 16.32 18.90
N SER A 178 -11.56 16.13 17.74
CA SER A 178 -12.25 15.73 16.52
C SER A 178 -12.81 14.31 16.58
N SER A 179 -12.09 13.38 17.23
CA SER A 179 -12.60 12.01 17.44
C SER A 179 -13.87 12.00 18.28
N LEU A 180 -13.93 12.83 19.33
CA LEU A 180 -15.14 12.96 20.16
C LEU A 180 -16.34 13.44 19.34
N PHE A 181 -16.17 14.49 18.51
CA PHE A 181 -17.23 14.96 17.61
C PHE A 181 -17.63 13.89 16.60
N TYR A 182 -16.67 13.18 16.03
CA TYR A 182 -16.95 12.07 15.11
C TYR A 182 -17.82 11.00 15.79
N ASP A 183 -17.45 10.55 16.99
CA ASP A 183 -18.18 9.52 17.72
C ASP A 183 -19.59 9.98 18.10
N VAL A 184 -19.76 11.27 18.48
CA VAL A 184 -21.07 11.85 18.77
C VAL A 184 -21.94 11.92 17.52
N PHE A 185 -21.42 12.44 16.40
CA PHE A 185 -22.18 12.54 15.16
C PHE A 185 -22.54 11.16 14.61
N THR A 186 -21.60 10.22 14.58
CA THR A 186 -21.88 8.85 14.12
C THR A 186 -22.94 8.16 14.97
N ARG A 187 -23.04 8.50 16.28
CA ARG A 187 -24.03 7.87 17.16
C ARG A 187 -25.40 8.54 17.12
N TYR A 188 -25.49 9.85 16.94
CA TYR A 188 -26.72 10.62 17.10
C TYR A 188 -27.19 11.31 15.82
N GLU A 189 -26.33 11.51 14.84
CA GLU A 189 -26.59 12.15 13.56
C GLU A 189 -25.80 11.47 12.44
N GLU A 190 -26.08 10.21 12.18
CA GLU A 190 -25.37 9.39 11.18
C GLU A 190 -25.35 10.03 9.78
N ASP A 191 -26.39 10.84 9.48
CA ASP A 191 -26.54 11.59 8.24
C ASP A 191 -25.84 12.96 8.22
N HIS A 192 -25.05 13.29 9.26
CA HIS A 192 -24.37 14.59 9.35
C HIS A 192 -23.44 14.83 8.15
N LEU A 193 -23.53 16.00 7.54
CA LEU A 193 -22.82 16.35 6.29
C LEU A 193 -21.29 16.16 6.39
N LEU A 194 -20.67 16.51 7.51
CA LEU A 194 -19.22 16.37 7.71
C LEU A 194 -18.80 14.89 7.83
N ILE A 195 -19.68 14.02 8.34
CA ILE A 195 -19.45 12.57 8.36
C ILE A 195 -19.52 12.02 6.94
N LYS A 196 -20.58 12.36 6.19
CA LYS A 196 -20.73 11.96 4.78
C LYS A 196 -19.53 12.43 3.95
N GLN A 197 -19.12 13.68 4.11
CA GLN A 197 -17.95 14.21 3.42
C GLN A 197 -16.67 13.45 3.78
N ALA A 198 -16.48 13.09 5.04
CA ALA A 198 -15.32 12.31 5.46
C ALA A 198 -15.31 10.91 4.84
N HIS A 199 -16.49 10.28 4.75
CA HIS A 199 -16.66 9.00 4.07
C HIS A 199 -16.36 9.10 2.57
N GLU A 200 -16.94 10.08 1.87
CA GLU A 200 -16.70 10.29 0.44
C GLU A 200 -15.22 10.61 0.17
N GLU A 201 -14.59 11.47 0.97
CA GLU A 201 -13.17 11.75 0.80
C GLU A 201 -12.27 10.53 1.02
N VAL A 202 -12.62 9.63 1.96
CA VAL A 202 -11.88 8.37 2.13
C VAL A 202 -12.07 7.48 0.89
N LYS A 203 -13.30 7.37 0.38
CA LYS A 203 -13.59 6.57 -0.83
C LYS A 203 -12.86 7.11 -2.07
N GLU A 204 -12.94 8.42 -2.30
CA GLU A 204 -12.38 9.03 -3.53
C GLU A 204 -10.85 9.15 -3.51
N TYR A 205 -10.28 9.60 -2.38
CA TYR A 205 -8.87 9.98 -2.32
C TYR A 205 -7.94 8.93 -1.74
N GLN A 206 -8.41 8.11 -0.82
CA GLN A 206 -7.53 7.11 -0.20
C GLN A 206 -7.59 5.74 -0.85
N LEU A 207 -8.73 5.37 -1.43
CA LEU A 207 -8.88 4.03 -2.01
C LEU A 207 -8.57 4.00 -3.51
N GLU A 208 -8.66 5.13 -4.21
CA GLU A 208 -8.45 5.16 -5.66
C GLU A 208 -9.02 3.91 -6.37
N ASN A 209 -10.27 3.52 -6.03
CA ASN A 209 -10.88 2.24 -6.39
C ASN A 209 -10.70 1.88 -7.87
N LYS A 210 -10.82 2.87 -8.76
CA LYS A 210 -10.61 2.66 -10.19
C LYS A 210 -9.18 2.24 -10.51
N ARG A 211 -8.19 2.87 -9.86
CA ARG A 211 -6.77 2.52 -10.07
C ARG A 211 -6.44 1.18 -9.45
N ILE A 212 -7.03 0.85 -8.29
CA ILE A 212 -6.89 -0.49 -7.69
C ILE A 212 -7.44 -1.55 -8.64
N THR A 213 -8.66 -1.34 -9.21
CA THR A 213 -9.25 -2.25 -10.20
C THR A 213 -8.32 -2.44 -11.40
N ASN A 214 -7.85 -1.36 -12.01
CA ASN A 214 -6.92 -1.40 -13.14
C ASN A 214 -5.62 -2.13 -12.78
N SER A 215 -5.11 -1.93 -11.58
CA SER A 215 -3.92 -2.61 -11.09
C SER A 215 -4.15 -4.12 -10.93
N LEU A 216 -5.26 -4.54 -10.32
CA LEU A 216 -5.62 -5.95 -10.18
C LEU A 216 -5.78 -6.63 -11.55
N GLU A 217 -6.43 -5.96 -12.51
CA GLU A 217 -6.54 -6.45 -13.89
C GLU A 217 -5.16 -6.58 -14.56
N ARG A 218 -4.28 -5.61 -14.38
CA ARG A 218 -2.90 -5.70 -14.87
C ARG A 218 -2.15 -6.85 -14.20
N LEU A 219 -2.24 -6.98 -12.88
CA LEU A 219 -1.58 -8.04 -12.12
C LEU A 219 -2.05 -9.44 -12.58
N SER A 220 -3.30 -9.59 -13.01
CA SER A 220 -3.83 -10.87 -13.51
C SER A 220 -3.09 -11.39 -14.75
N ASN A 221 -2.44 -10.50 -15.49
CA ASN A 221 -1.69 -10.84 -16.70
C ASN A 221 -0.18 -11.01 -16.46
N LEU A 222 0.29 -10.86 -15.22
CA LEU A 222 1.70 -10.96 -14.88
C LEU A 222 2.08 -12.38 -14.45
N LYS A 223 3.29 -12.77 -14.80
CA LYS A 223 3.92 -13.97 -14.24
C LYS A 223 4.52 -13.64 -12.87
N ILE A 224 4.16 -14.41 -11.85
CA ILE A 224 4.74 -14.27 -10.52
C ILE A 224 6.17 -14.80 -10.49
N ILE A 225 7.05 -14.06 -9.83
CA ILE A 225 8.35 -14.52 -9.34
C ILE A 225 8.26 -14.47 -7.81
N LEU A 226 8.30 -15.64 -7.17
CA LEU A 226 8.27 -15.76 -5.72
C LEU A 226 9.63 -16.18 -5.21
N ASN A 227 10.29 -15.33 -4.42
CA ASN A 227 11.61 -15.57 -3.86
C ASN A 227 11.58 -15.59 -2.33
N GLU A 228 12.17 -16.60 -1.72
CA GLU A 228 12.49 -16.57 -0.29
C GLU A 228 13.88 -15.97 -0.07
N THR A 229 13.95 -14.88 0.67
CA THR A 229 15.21 -14.16 0.93
C THR A 229 15.70 -14.39 2.35
N LYS A 230 17.02 -14.52 2.51
CA LYS A 230 17.65 -14.67 3.84
C LYS A 230 17.86 -13.33 4.56
N THR A 231 17.90 -12.26 3.79
CA THR A 231 18.02 -10.87 4.26
C THR A 231 17.10 -10.01 3.42
N PRO A 232 16.57 -8.89 3.95
CA PRO A 232 15.77 -7.98 3.14
C PRO A 232 16.56 -7.51 1.93
N SER A 233 15.90 -7.53 0.77
CA SER A 233 16.47 -7.02 -0.47
C SER A 233 16.47 -5.48 -0.47
N PRO A 234 17.23 -4.82 -1.35
CA PRO A 234 17.16 -3.37 -1.51
C PRO A 234 15.74 -2.85 -1.80
N PHE A 235 14.91 -3.60 -2.51
CA PHE A 235 13.52 -3.22 -2.77
C PHE A 235 12.63 -3.39 -1.53
N ALA A 236 12.89 -4.40 -0.71
CA ALA A 236 12.15 -4.65 0.52
C ALA A 236 12.50 -3.66 1.65
N PHE A 237 13.75 -3.18 1.69
CA PHE A 237 14.27 -2.35 2.79
C PHE A 237 13.41 -1.12 3.12
N PRO A 238 12.88 -0.35 2.15
CA PRO A 238 12.02 0.81 2.45
C PRO A 238 10.62 0.45 2.97
N LEU A 239 10.26 -0.84 3.01
CA LEU A 239 8.96 -1.34 3.48
C LEU A 239 9.04 -2.04 4.85
N LEU A 240 10.24 -2.13 5.41
CA LEU A 240 10.47 -2.61 6.79
C LEU A 240 10.18 -1.51 7.84
#